data_1a41105b63412d47e466dd72812e5202
#
_entry.id   1a41105b63412d47e466dd72812e5202
#
_cell.length_a   1.000
_cell.length_b   1.000
_cell.length_c   1.000
_cell.angle_alpha   90.00
_cell.angle_beta   90.00
_cell.angle_gamma   90.00
#
_symmetry.space_group_name_H-M   'P 1'
#
loop_
_entity.id
_entity.type
_entity.pdbx_description
1 polymer ?
#
loop_
_entity_poly.entity_id
_entity_poly.type
_entity_poly.pdbx_seq_one_letter_code
_entity_poly.pdbx_strand_id
1 'polypeptide(L)'
;MDRLPCLFICLALLVSQTSGQDIFEQSSDLLVREIDDTYRKGLGFLAGSQDERGCWSDSSYGSEPGVVGMCILAFLARGDDPEFGPYRSHYKKALDYLLKAQNNKTGYIGSSMYNHGFSTLALAEAYGLTNDLRLGPALEKATKLIVSSQKQNPKGGWRYGPESQDADTTVSGAQMVALFAARNAGIKVPEEAIERGKAYILSCQDSSGGFGYTTSSGANLPRTAIGSLILSLAKDTESDAYENSIEYLKKSAKFGDQGHKFYSLYYTSQAIFRASPSLWNSWNSQNFKQLQSTQTENGAWNGNYGKTFATSAALLSLALNYRYLPIYER
;
A
#
# COMPACT_ATOMS: atom_id res chain seq x y z
N MET A 1 71.25 -33.41 -11.95
CA MET A 1 70.45 -32.70 -13.01
C MET A 1 69.10 -33.36 -13.04
N ASP A 2 68.20 -32.94 -12.11
CA ASP A 2 66.84 -33.48 -12.05
C ASP A 2 65.84 -32.29 -12.02
N ARG A 3 64.99 -32.25 -13.03
CA ARG A 3 63.97 -31.23 -13.20
C ARG A 3 62.72 -31.63 -12.45
N LEU A 4 62.29 -30.83 -11.45
CA LEU A 4 60.96 -30.94 -10.86
C LEU A 4 59.91 -30.29 -11.77
N PRO A 5 58.76 -30.91 -11.99
CA PRO A 5 57.62 -30.24 -12.67
C PRO A 5 56.84 -29.38 -11.69
N CYS A 6 56.59 -28.13 -12.09
CA CYS A 6 55.65 -27.23 -11.41
C CYS A 6 54.22 -27.73 -11.58
N LEU A 7 53.57 -28.05 -10.48
CA LEU A 7 52.13 -28.37 -10.41
C LEU A 7 51.32 -27.05 -10.31
N PHE A 8 50.65 -26.67 -11.39
CA PHE A 8 49.69 -25.57 -11.36
C PHE A 8 48.38 -26.09 -10.72
N ILE A 9 48.09 -25.65 -9.50
CA ILE A 9 46.79 -25.85 -8.87
C ILE A 9 45.86 -24.75 -9.37
N CYS A 10 44.95 -25.08 -10.30
CA CYS A 10 43.80 -24.22 -10.63
C CYS A 10 42.81 -24.26 -9.47
N LEU A 11 42.78 -23.20 -8.69
CA LEU A 11 41.74 -22.96 -7.69
C LEU A 11 40.47 -22.50 -8.44
N ALA A 12 39.51 -23.42 -8.65
CA ALA A 12 38.19 -23.06 -9.16
C ALA A 12 37.44 -22.37 -8.03
N LEU A 13 37.35 -21.03 -8.13
CA LEU A 13 36.41 -20.21 -7.34
C LEU A 13 35.00 -20.57 -7.78
N LEU A 14 34.31 -21.39 -7.01
CA LEU A 14 32.86 -21.53 -7.02
C LEU A 14 32.28 -20.23 -6.48
N VAL A 15 31.96 -19.31 -7.39
CA VAL A 15 31.09 -18.18 -7.09
C VAL A 15 29.69 -18.76 -6.93
N SER A 16 29.24 -18.92 -5.71
CA SER A 16 27.84 -19.15 -5.40
C SER A 16 27.07 -17.89 -5.88
N GLN A 17 26.38 -18.01 -7.00
CA GLN A 17 25.43 -16.99 -7.45
C GLN A 17 24.33 -16.91 -6.41
N THR A 18 24.33 -15.84 -5.64
CA THR A 18 23.27 -15.51 -4.70
C THR A 18 21.99 -15.24 -5.47
N SER A 19 20.92 -15.92 -5.07
CA SER A 19 19.57 -16.00 -5.63
C SER A 19 18.76 -14.67 -5.65
N GLY A 20 19.41 -13.56 -5.92
CA GLY A 20 18.75 -12.26 -6.09
C GLY A 20 18.17 -12.02 -7.49
N GLN A 21 18.51 -12.84 -8.49
CA GLN A 21 18.06 -12.67 -9.87
C GLN A 21 16.88 -13.55 -10.31
N ASP A 22 16.54 -14.59 -9.55
CA ASP A 22 15.49 -15.56 -9.94
C ASP A 22 14.05 -15.05 -9.86
N ILE A 23 13.83 -13.82 -9.40
CA ILE A 23 12.48 -13.24 -9.24
C ILE A 23 11.92 -12.70 -10.57
N PHE A 24 12.77 -12.46 -11.56
CA PHE A 24 12.39 -11.89 -12.85
C PHE A 24 12.14 -12.92 -13.97
N GLU A 25 12.51 -14.18 -13.80
CA GLU A 25 12.54 -15.14 -14.90
C GLU A 25 11.25 -15.91 -15.21
N GLN A 26 10.12 -15.68 -14.51
CA GLN A 26 8.89 -16.47 -14.74
C GLN A 26 7.59 -15.70 -15.02
N SER A 27 7.56 -14.39 -15.08
CA SER A 27 6.44 -13.73 -15.73
C SER A 27 6.79 -13.59 -17.21
N SER A 28 6.04 -14.27 -18.08
CA SER A 28 6.24 -14.11 -19.54
C SER A 28 6.16 -12.62 -19.89
N ASP A 29 7.02 -12.12 -20.78
CA ASP A 29 6.98 -10.73 -21.26
C ASP A 29 5.58 -10.28 -21.69
N LEU A 30 4.74 -11.24 -22.07
CA LEU A 30 3.34 -11.02 -22.40
C LEU A 30 2.50 -10.59 -21.20
N LEU A 31 2.63 -11.27 -20.05
CA LEU A 31 1.88 -10.91 -18.83
C LEU A 31 2.26 -9.51 -18.36
N VAL A 32 3.54 -9.15 -18.41
CA VAL A 32 4.01 -7.81 -18.02
C VAL A 32 3.39 -6.74 -18.91
N ARG A 33 3.33 -6.95 -20.21
CA ARG A 33 2.69 -6.02 -21.18
C ARG A 33 1.20 -5.90 -20.95
N GLU A 34 0.51 -7.01 -20.74
CA GLU A 34 -0.94 -7.01 -20.50
C GLU A 34 -1.31 -6.30 -19.19
N ILE A 35 -0.50 -6.46 -18.14
CA ILE A 35 -0.64 -5.70 -16.88
C ILE A 35 -0.46 -4.20 -17.15
N ASP A 36 0.59 -3.81 -17.88
CA ASP A 36 0.86 -2.40 -18.21
C ASP A 36 -0.27 -1.79 -19.03
N ASP A 37 -0.79 -2.49 -20.02
CA ASP A 37 -1.92 -2.02 -20.84
C ASP A 37 -3.19 -1.84 -20.02
N THR A 38 -3.49 -2.79 -19.13
CA THR A 38 -4.62 -2.72 -18.19
C THR A 38 -4.45 -1.53 -17.22
N TYR A 39 -3.25 -1.35 -16.70
CA TYR A 39 -2.90 -0.25 -15.81
C TYR A 39 -3.06 1.11 -16.50
N ARG A 40 -2.53 1.27 -17.69
CA ARG A 40 -2.63 2.50 -18.50
C ARG A 40 -4.08 2.87 -18.80
N LYS A 41 -4.93 1.90 -19.15
CA LYS A 41 -6.37 2.16 -19.35
C LYS A 41 -7.02 2.71 -18.08
N GLY A 42 -6.69 2.14 -16.92
CA GLY A 42 -7.17 2.64 -15.64
C GLY A 42 -6.68 4.05 -15.30
N LEU A 43 -5.40 4.35 -15.54
CA LEU A 43 -4.86 5.71 -15.42
C LEU A 43 -5.54 6.69 -16.39
N GLY A 44 -5.82 6.24 -17.63
CA GLY A 44 -6.57 7.02 -18.63
C GLY A 44 -7.97 7.39 -18.12
N PHE A 45 -8.67 6.45 -17.48
CA PHE A 45 -9.96 6.74 -16.83
C PHE A 45 -9.81 7.78 -15.72
N LEU A 46 -8.87 7.60 -14.79
CA LEU A 46 -8.65 8.56 -13.70
C LEU A 46 -8.31 9.95 -14.24
N ALA A 47 -7.45 10.05 -15.24
CA ALA A 47 -7.08 11.31 -15.86
C ALA A 47 -8.28 11.97 -16.56
N GLY A 48 -9.03 11.21 -17.37
CA GLY A 48 -10.15 11.74 -18.15
C GLY A 48 -11.39 12.10 -17.34
N SER A 49 -11.52 11.56 -16.10
CA SER A 49 -12.66 11.85 -15.21
C SER A 49 -12.32 12.81 -14.05
N GLN A 50 -11.05 13.26 -13.96
CA GLN A 50 -10.64 14.25 -12.96
C GLN A 50 -11.26 15.63 -13.25
N ASP A 51 -11.85 16.26 -12.23
CA ASP A 51 -12.40 17.61 -12.37
C ASP A 51 -11.32 18.72 -12.25
N GLU A 52 -11.73 19.97 -12.51
CA GLU A 52 -10.85 21.15 -12.45
C GLU A 52 -10.22 21.40 -11.07
N ARG A 53 -10.87 20.92 -10.00
CA ARG A 53 -10.37 21.04 -8.62
C ARG A 53 -9.26 20.03 -8.33
N GLY A 54 -9.10 18.99 -9.16
CA GLY A 54 -8.14 17.90 -8.97
C GLY A 54 -8.68 16.68 -8.23
N CYS A 55 -10.00 16.61 -8.00
CA CYS A 55 -10.67 15.45 -7.40
C CYS A 55 -11.67 14.82 -8.40
N TRP A 56 -12.51 13.91 -7.93
CA TRP A 56 -13.48 13.18 -8.75
C TRP A 56 -14.88 13.32 -8.15
N SER A 57 -15.91 13.23 -8.99
CA SER A 57 -17.31 13.45 -8.59
C SER A 57 -18.24 12.29 -8.97
N ASP A 58 -17.68 11.09 -9.21
CA ASP A 58 -18.43 9.89 -9.60
C ASP A 58 -19.23 9.27 -8.44
N SER A 59 -18.91 9.63 -7.20
CA SER A 59 -19.61 9.21 -5.99
C SER A 59 -19.34 10.19 -4.84
N SER A 60 -20.02 10.01 -3.70
CA SER A 60 -19.74 10.77 -2.48
C SER A 60 -18.29 10.61 -1.98
N TYR A 61 -17.59 9.56 -2.39
CA TYR A 61 -16.20 9.30 -1.98
C TYR A 61 -15.17 9.86 -2.97
N GLY A 62 -15.52 10.14 -4.22
CA GLY A 62 -14.57 10.56 -5.24
C GLY A 62 -13.81 11.86 -4.91
N SER A 63 -14.42 12.77 -4.15
CA SER A 63 -13.80 14.00 -3.65
C SER A 63 -13.21 13.88 -2.25
N GLU A 64 -13.35 12.73 -1.59
CA GLU A 64 -12.73 12.53 -0.27
C GLU A 64 -11.20 12.47 -0.40
N PRO A 65 -10.46 13.21 0.46
CA PRO A 65 -8.99 13.29 0.37
C PRO A 65 -8.28 11.95 0.36
N GLY A 66 -8.80 10.95 1.07
CA GLY A 66 -8.22 9.60 1.07
C GLY A 66 -8.29 8.93 -0.30
N VAL A 67 -9.40 9.09 -1.04
CA VAL A 67 -9.55 8.56 -2.40
C VAL A 67 -8.67 9.33 -3.38
N VAL A 68 -8.60 10.65 -3.25
CA VAL A 68 -7.66 11.48 -4.03
C VAL A 68 -6.21 11.04 -3.77
N GLY A 69 -5.86 10.74 -2.51
CA GLY A 69 -4.56 10.17 -2.15
C GLY A 69 -4.28 8.83 -2.86
N MET A 70 -5.25 7.93 -2.92
CA MET A 70 -5.10 6.67 -3.67
C MET A 70 -4.90 6.90 -5.17
N CYS A 71 -5.55 7.91 -5.76
CA CYS A 71 -5.32 8.28 -7.16
C CYS A 71 -3.89 8.84 -7.38
N ILE A 72 -3.40 9.68 -6.46
CA ILE A 72 -2.01 10.15 -6.48
C ILE A 72 -1.04 8.96 -6.47
N LEU A 73 -1.23 8.03 -5.55
CA LEU A 73 -0.41 6.81 -5.48
C LEU A 73 -0.48 6.00 -6.78
N ALA A 74 -1.67 5.86 -7.39
CA ALA A 74 -1.82 5.14 -8.66
C ALA A 74 -1.08 5.83 -9.81
N PHE A 75 -1.06 7.16 -9.89
CA PHE A 75 -0.27 7.89 -10.89
C PHE A 75 1.24 7.72 -10.68
N LEU A 76 1.71 7.68 -9.43
CA LEU A 76 3.13 7.54 -9.12
C LEU A 76 3.63 6.10 -9.26
N ALA A 77 2.78 5.11 -8.92
CA ALA A 77 3.21 3.72 -8.71
C ALA A 77 3.73 3.00 -9.96
N ARG A 78 3.41 3.51 -11.16
CA ARG A 78 3.93 2.97 -12.42
C ARG A 78 5.37 3.41 -12.70
N GLY A 79 5.86 4.47 -12.03
CA GLY A 79 7.19 5.03 -12.25
C GLY A 79 7.26 6.09 -13.34
N ASP A 80 6.11 6.60 -13.80
CA ASP A 80 6.09 7.77 -14.68
C ASP A 80 6.61 8.99 -13.91
N ASP A 81 7.48 9.77 -14.56
CA ASP A 81 8.06 10.97 -13.94
C ASP A 81 6.96 11.98 -13.55
N PRO A 82 6.83 12.35 -12.26
CA PRO A 82 5.81 13.26 -11.80
C PRO A 82 5.98 14.70 -12.31
N GLU A 83 7.18 15.08 -12.79
CA GLU A 83 7.47 16.41 -13.31
C GLU A 83 7.34 16.49 -14.84
N PHE A 84 7.57 15.40 -15.58
CA PHE A 84 7.61 15.38 -17.05
C PHE A 84 6.74 14.30 -17.69
N GLY A 85 6.21 13.35 -16.90
CA GLY A 85 5.43 12.24 -17.40
C GLY A 85 4.03 12.63 -17.92
N PRO A 86 3.35 11.68 -18.57
CA PRO A 86 2.06 11.94 -19.25
C PRO A 86 0.93 12.36 -18.30
N TYR A 87 1.02 12.02 -17.02
CA TYR A 87 0.02 12.32 -16.00
C TYR A 87 0.39 13.49 -15.08
N ARG A 88 1.49 14.22 -15.37
CA ARG A 88 1.98 15.33 -14.56
C ARG A 88 0.91 16.33 -14.13
N SER A 89 0.07 16.80 -15.09
CA SER A 89 -0.97 17.80 -14.80
C SER A 89 -2.03 17.25 -13.87
N HIS A 90 -2.43 16.00 -14.03
CA HIS A 90 -3.43 15.32 -13.20
C HIS A 90 -2.89 15.07 -11.79
N TYR A 91 -1.68 14.56 -11.69
CA TYR A 91 -0.97 14.38 -10.42
C TYR A 91 -0.87 15.71 -9.65
N LYS A 92 -0.40 16.79 -10.30
CA LYS A 92 -0.24 18.10 -9.63
C LYS A 92 -1.58 18.69 -9.16
N LYS A 93 -2.64 18.59 -9.95
CA LYS A 93 -3.99 19.02 -9.53
C LYS A 93 -4.49 18.23 -8.31
N ALA A 94 -4.32 16.91 -8.32
CA ALA A 94 -4.70 16.05 -7.19
C ALA A 94 -3.89 16.38 -5.93
N LEU A 95 -2.59 16.62 -6.08
CA LEU A 95 -1.73 17.02 -4.97
C LEU A 95 -2.11 18.38 -4.39
N ASP A 96 -2.41 19.36 -5.25
CA ASP A 96 -2.88 20.69 -4.82
C ASP A 96 -4.20 20.61 -4.07
N TYR A 97 -5.13 19.75 -4.53
CA TYR A 97 -6.38 19.48 -3.83
C TYR A 97 -6.11 18.91 -2.43
N LEU A 98 -5.24 17.92 -2.32
CA LEU A 98 -4.89 17.26 -1.07
C LEU A 98 -4.25 18.24 -0.08
N LEU A 99 -3.31 19.05 -0.53
CA LEU A 99 -2.64 20.06 0.30
C LEU A 99 -3.62 21.14 0.79
N LYS A 100 -4.60 21.56 -0.05
CA LYS A 100 -5.66 22.51 0.35
C LYS A 100 -6.65 21.91 1.35
N ALA A 101 -6.85 20.58 1.33
CA ALA A 101 -7.73 19.88 2.28
C ALA A 101 -7.11 19.78 3.68
N GLN A 102 -5.80 20.03 3.84
CA GLN A 102 -5.15 19.96 5.14
C GLN A 102 -5.49 21.19 6.00
N ASN A 103 -5.93 20.93 7.21
CA ASN A 103 -6.11 21.98 8.22
C ASN A 103 -4.73 22.53 8.67
N ASN A 104 -4.50 23.81 8.43
CA ASN A 104 -3.20 24.44 8.69
C ASN A 104 -2.76 24.42 10.16
N LYS A 105 -3.73 24.38 11.11
CA LYS A 105 -3.43 24.41 12.55
C LYS A 105 -3.17 23.00 13.09
N THR A 106 -4.02 22.04 12.74
CA THR A 106 -3.97 20.68 13.29
C THR A 106 -3.18 19.69 12.44
N GLY A 107 -3.05 19.96 11.14
CA GLY A 107 -2.50 19.02 10.17
C GLY A 107 -3.50 17.96 9.70
N TYR A 108 -4.75 17.97 10.22
CA TYR A 108 -5.78 17.01 9.85
C TYR A 108 -6.21 17.16 8.39
N ILE A 109 -6.35 16.03 7.69
CA ILE A 109 -6.74 16.02 6.27
C ILE A 109 -8.05 15.24 6.15
N GLY A 110 -9.09 15.93 5.67
CA GLY A 110 -10.41 15.35 5.44
C GLY A 110 -11.31 15.28 6.67
N SER A 111 -12.30 14.39 6.62
CA SER A 111 -13.39 14.26 7.58
C SER A 111 -13.28 13.02 8.47
N SER A 112 -12.32 12.13 8.19
CA SER A 112 -12.09 10.90 8.95
C SER A 112 -10.62 10.53 8.99
N MET A 113 -10.22 9.71 9.98
CA MET A 113 -8.87 9.17 10.02
C MET A 113 -8.56 8.25 8.84
N TYR A 114 -9.55 7.68 8.13
CA TYR A 114 -9.30 7.03 6.85
C TYR A 114 -8.75 8.01 5.81
N ASN A 115 -9.42 9.17 5.65
CA ASN A 115 -8.94 10.22 4.77
C ASN A 115 -7.55 10.67 5.15
N HIS A 116 -7.34 10.89 6.44
CA HIS A 116 -6.06 11.33 6.96
C HIS A 116 -4.92 10.33 6.70
N GLY A 117 -5.14 9.03 6.95
CA GLY A 117 -4.15 7.98 6.76
C GLY A 117 -3.74 7.82 5.29
N PHE A 118 -4.71 7.66 4.39
CA PHE A 118 -4.42 7.52 2.95
C PHE A 118 -3.81 8.80 2.34
N SER A 119 -4.24 9.98 2.80
CA SER A 119 -3.65 11.25 2.39
C SER A 119 -2.20 11.37 2.87
N THR A 120 -1.93 10.99 4.12
CA THR A 120 -0.57 11.03 4.68
C THR A 120 0.36 10.06 3.95
N LEU A 121 -0.13 8.86 3.60
CA LEU A 121 0.60 7.91 2.76
C LEU A 121 0.95 8.53 1.40
N ALA A 122 -0.04 9.15 0.73
CA ALA A 122 0.17 9.78 -0.57
C ALA A 122 1.18 10.95 -0.50
N LEU A 123 1.11 11.76 0.56
CA LEU A 123 2.09 12.85 0.78
C LEU A 123 3.51 12.30 1.02
N ALA A 124 3.64 11.17 1.74
CA ALA A 124 4.93 10.55 2.02
C ALA A 124 5.60 10.01 0.75
N GLU A 125 4.84 9.27 -0.07
CA GLU A 125 5.35 8.74 -1.34
C GLU A 125 5.68 9.87 -2.33
N ALA A 126 4.81 10.89 -2.41
CA ALA A 126 5.06 12.07 -3.24
C ALA A 126 6.32 12.86 -2.79
N TYR A 127 6.53 13.01 -1.49
CA TYR A 127 7.70 13.70 -0.93
C TYR A 127 9.01 13.01 -1.29
N GLY A 128 9.02 11.68 -1.30
CA GLY A 128 10.19 10.89 -1.70
C GLY A 128 10.50 10.95 -3.21
N LEU A 129 9.53 11.34 -4.03
CA LEU A 129 9.62 11.27 -5.50
C LEU A 129 9.66 12.65 -6.19
N THR A 130 9.43 13.75 -5.47
CA THR A 130 9.34 15.09 -6.07
C THR A 130 10.10 16.14 -5.26
N ASN A 131 10.36 17.30 -5.87
CA ASN A 131 11.00 18.45 -5.23
C ASN A 131 10.01 19.52 -4.76
N ASP A 132 8.73 19.17 -4.52
CA ASP A 132 7.72 20.12 -4.05
C ASP A 132 7.95 20.47 -2.57
N LEU A 133 8.46 21.67 -2.31
CA LEU A 133 8.83 22.15 -0.97
C LEU A 133 7.64 22.22 0.02
N ARG A 134 6.40 22.16 -0.47
CA ARG A 134 5.19 22.18 0.38
C ARG A 134 4.96 20.84 1.09
N LEU A 135 5.48 19.74 0.53
CA LEU A 135 5.20 18.39 1.00
C LEU A 135 5.82 18.09 2.36
N GLY A 136 7.08 18.47 2.58
CA GLY A 136 7.75 18.19 3.87
C GLY A 136 6.97 18.75 5.08
N PRO A 137 6.69 20.08 5.13
CA PRO A 137 5.89 20.64 6.22
C PRO A 137 4.47 20.07 6.35
N ALA A 138 3.82 19.73 5.23
CA ALA A 138 2.48 19.10 5.25
C ALA A 138 2.53 17.69 5.84
N LEU A 139 3.50 16.89 5.41
CA LEU A 139 3.69 15.52 5.89
C LEU A 139 4.07 15.49 7.38
N GLU A 140 4.95 16.39 7.84
CA GLU A 140 5.30 16.50 9.26
C GLU A 140 4.07 16.78 10.13
N LYS A 141 3.21 17.74 9.73
CA LYS A 141 1.97 18.05 10.45
C LYS A 141 1.00 16.87 10.48
N ALA A 142 0.83 16.19 9.35
CA ALA A 142 -0.05 15.03 9.25
C ALA A 142 0.47 13.88 10.14
N THR A 143 1.75 13.56 10.07
CA THR A 143 2.40 12.53 10.90
C THR A 143 2.28 12.85 12.39
N LYS A 144 2.48 14.13 12.77
CA LYS A 144 2.32 14.57 14.16
C LYS A 144 0.90 14.37 14.68
N LEU A 145 -0.12 14.60 13.86
CA LEU A 145 -1.50 14.33 14.24
C LEU A 145 -1.74 12.83 14.49
N ILE A 146 -1.28 11.95 13.60
CA ILE A 146 -1.39 10.49 13.79
C ILE A 146 -0.79 10.09 15.14
N VAL A 147 0.42 10.53 15.45
CA VAL A 147 1.11 10.21 16.70
C VAL A 147 0.38 10.80 17.92
N SER A 148 -0.08 12.04 17.83
CA SER A 148 -0.76 12.68 18.97
C SER A 148 -2.13 12.10 19.26
N SER A 149 -2.91 11.73 18.23
CA SER A 149 -4.20 11.05 18.39
C SER A 149 -4.03 9.68 19.03
N GLN A 150 -3.02 8.92 18.65
CA GLN A 150 -2.71 7.64 19.27
C GLN A 150 -2.37 7.77 20.77
N LYS A 151 -1.57 8.80 21.13
CA LYS A 151 -1.19 9.03 22.53
C LYS A 151 -2.41 9.25 23.45
N GLN A 152 -3.46 9.86 22.91
CA GLN A 152 -4.71 10.12 23.64
C GLN A 152 -5.65 8.90 23.64
N ASN A 153 -5.42 7.93 22.79
CA ASN A 153 -6.24 6.73 22.69
C ASN A 153 -5.74 5.64 23.63
N PRO A 154 -6.57 5.19 24.61
CA PRO A 154 -6.15 4.19 25.59
C PRO A 154 -5.89 2.80 24.99
N LYS A 155 -6.43 2.53 23.77
CA LYS A 155 -6.21 1.26 23.08
C LYS A 155 -4.87 1.22 22.32
N GLY A 156 -4.26 2.38 22.05
CA GLY A 156 -3.02 2.47 21.30
C GLY A 156 -3.17 2.33 19.76
N GLY A 157 -4.40 2.20 19.28
CA GLY A 157 -4.78 2.24 17.87
C GLY A 157 -5.52 3.52 17.50
N TRP A 158 -6.31 3.48 16.41
CA TRP A 158 -7.08 4.62 15.91
C TRP A 158 -8.49 4.21 15.49
N ARG A 159 -9.41 5.19 15.50
CA ARG A 159 -10.76 5.08 14.97
C ARG A 159 -11.05 6.24 14.03
N TYR A 160 -12.33 6.52 13.75
CA TYR A 160 -12.75 7.49 12.75
C TYR A 160 -12.38 8.95 13.04
N GLY A 161 -12.36 9.38 14.29
CA GLY A 161 -11.95 10.73 14.71
C GLY A 161 -10.59 10.72 15.40
N PRO A 162 -9.81 11.82 15.33
CA PRO A 162 -8.52 11.92 15.98
C PRO A 162 -8.62 11.88 17.54
N GLU A 163 -9.79 12.20 18.10
CA GLU A 163 -10.09 12.18 19.54
C GLU A 163 -10.76 10.89 20.03
N SER A 164 -10.93 9.90 19.14
CA SER A 164 -11.57 8.62 19.47
C SER A 164 -10.86 7.88 20.59
N GLN A 165 -11.64 7.32 21.53
CA GLN A 165 -11.13 6.55 22.67
C GLN A 165 -11.17 5.03 22.43
N ASP A 166 -11.71 4.60 21.31
CA ASP A 166 -11.70 3.22 20.81
C ASP A 166 -10.87 3.11 19.51
N ALA A 167 -10.66 1.89 19.05
CA ALA A 167 -9.85 1.63 17.88
C ALA A 167 -10.41 0.45 17.05
N ASP A 168 -10.08 0.42 15.78
CA ASP A 168 -10.34 -0.74 14.91
C ASP A 168 -9.14 -1.06 14.01
N THR A 169 -9.06 -2.31 13.58
CA THR A 169 -7.94 -2.83 12.75
C THR A 169 -7.80 -2.08 11.43
N THR A 170 -8.91 -1.63 10.83
CA THR A 170 -8.90 -1.07 9.47
C THR A 170 -8.40 0.36 9.45
N VAL A 171 -8.87 1.22 10.37
CA VAL A 171 -8.35 2.59 10.52
C VAL A 171 -6.93 2.56 11.08
N SER A 172 -6.67 1.71 12.08
CA SER A 172 -5.31 1.57 12.63
C SER A 172 -4.31 1.11 11.57
N GLY A 173 -4.71 0.18 10.71
CA GLY A 173 -3.87 -0.25 9.58
C GLY A 173 -3.51 0.90 8.64
N ALA A 174 -4.47 1.74 8.28
CA ALA A 174 -4.22 2.90 7.41
C ALA A 174 -3.23 3.89 8.04
N GLN A 175 -3.36 4.16 9.38
CA GLN A 175 -2.42 5.03 10.08
C GLN A 175 -1.01 4.40 10.17
N MET A 176 -0.94 3.10 10.47
CA MET A 176 0.35 2.40 10.56
C MET A 176 1.09 2.43 9.22
N VAL A 177 0.42 2.13 8.11
CA VAL A 177 1.03 2.22 6.77
C VAL A 177 1.52 3.64 6.49
N ALA A 178 0.72 4.66 6.84
CA ALA A 178 1.11 6.06 6.70
C ALA A 178 2.35 6.42 7.54
N LEU A 179 2.46 5.92 8.78
CA LEU A 179 3.63 6.12 9.64
C LEU A 179 4.88 5.45 9.07
N PHE A 180 4.76 4.23 8.54
CA PHE A 180 5.87 3.55 7.88
C PHE A 180 6.34 4.30 6.63
N ALA A 181 5.42 4.78 5.79
CA ALA A 181 5.75 5.59 4.62
C ALA A 181 6.41 6.92 5.00
N ALA A 182 5.88 7.62 6.01
CA ALA A 182 6.49 8.85 6.53
C ALA A 182 7.91 8.61 7.05
N ARG A 183 8.15 7.49 7.75
CA ARG A 183 9.49 7.10 8.21
C ARG A 183 10.43 6.81 7.05
N ASN A 184 9.99 6.11 6.02
CA ASN A 184 10.77 5.84 4.80
C ASN A 184 11.12 7.15 4.07
N ALA A 185 10.22 8.13 4.09
CA ALA A 185 10.44 9.47 3.54
C ALA A 185 11.33 10.38 4.42
N GLY A 186 11.88 9.87 5.53
CA GLY A 186 12.79 10.62 6.41
C GLY A 186 12.10 11.46 7.49
N ILE A 187 10.78 11.38 7.65
CA ILE A 187 10.06 12.07 8.72
C ILE A 187 10.24 11.30 10.04
N LYS A 188 10.50 12.05 11.11
CA LYS A 188 10.68 11.45 12.44
C LYS A 188 9.37 10.85 12.97
N VAL A 189 9.31 9.54 13.05
CA VAL A 189 8.23 8.78 13.68
C VAL A 189 8.77 8.14 14.96
N PRO A 190 8.17 8.39 16.15
CA PRO A 190 8.59 7.73 17.40
C PRO A 190 8.39 6.21 17.32
N GLU A 191 9.41 5.44 17.68
CA GLU A 191 9.32 3.98 17.71
C GLU A 191 8.19 3.50 18.64
N GLU A 192 7.99 4.18 19.77
CA GLU A 192 6.87 3.91 20.67
C GLU A 192 5.50 3.93 19.96
N ALA A 193 5.31 4.83 18.97
CA ALA A 193 4.06 4.89 18.23
C ALA A 193 3.88 3.65 17.32
N ILE A 194 4.96 3.16 16.75
CA ILE A 194 4.96 1.92 15.96
C ILE A 194 4.65 0.72 16.85
N GLU A 195 5.35 0.58 17.98
CA GLU A 195 5.16 -0.55 18.89
C GLU A 195 3.76 -0.58 19.53
N ARG A 196 3.22 0.57 19.92
CA ARG A 196 1.84 0.66 20.44
C ARG A 196 0.80 0.29 19.39
N GLY A 197 0.97 0.77 18.14
CA GLY A 197 0.08 0.43 17.03
C GLY A 197 0.15 -1.06 16.68
N LYS A 198 1.36 -1.65 16.66
CA LYS A 198 1.58 -3.08 16.46
C LYS A 198 0.92 -3.91 17.57
N ALA A 199 1.10 -3.51 18.83
CA ALA A 199 0.47 -4.19 19.96
C ALA A 199 -1.05 -4.18 19.89
N TYR A 200 -1.65 -3.05 19.46
CA TYR A 200 -3.09 -2.99 19.23
C TYR A 200 -3.52 -3.97 18.11
N ILE A 201 -2.84 -3.97 16.97
CA ILE A 201 -3.14 -4.90 15.88
C ILE A 201 -3.06 -6.35 16.35
N LEU A 202 -1.98 -6.73 17.05
CA LEU A 202 -1.81 -8.08 17.64
C LEU A 202 -2.93 -8.46 18.60
N SER A 203 -3.47 -7.52 19.38
CA SER A 203 -4.61 -7.77 20.27
C SER A 203 -5.91 -8.15 19.53
N CYS A 204 -5.96 -7.91 18.23
CA CYS A 204 -7.08 -8.28 17.36
C CYS A 204 -6.88 -9.62 16.63
N GLN A 205 -5.77 -10.33 16.85
CA GLN A 205 -5.55 -11.65 16.26
C GLN A 205 -6.25 -12.75 17.07
N ASP A 206 -6.91 -13.67 16.38
CA ASP A 206 -7.52 -14.85 17.00
C ASP A 206 -6.65 -16.12 16.83
N SER A 207 -7.10 -17.23 17.42
CA SER A 207 -6.39 -18.51 17.38
C SER A 207 -6.30 -19.14 15.98
N SER A 208 -7.08 -18.65 15.00
CA SER A 208 -6.97 -19.09 13.60
C SER A 208 -5.85 -18.37 12.85
N GLY A 209 -5.21 -17.38 13.45
CA GLY A 209 -4.25 -16.47 12.83
C GLY A 209 -4.90 -15.28 12.12
N GLY A 210 -6.22 -15.22 12.06
CA GLY A 210 -6.96 -14.13 11.44
C GLY A 210 -7.10 -12.93 12.37
N PHE A 211 -7.40 -11.75 11.80
CA PHE A 211 -7.59 -10.52 12.56
C PHE A 211 -9.05 -10.06 12.54
N GLY A 212 -9.58 -9.77 13.73
CA GLY A 212 -10.91 -9.23 13.94
C GLY A 212 -10.98 -7.72 13.72
N TYR A 213 -12.13 -7.10 14.04
CA TYR A 213 -12.35 -5.67 13.79
C TYR A 213 -11.84 -4.79 14.93
N THR A 214 -12.45 -4.89 16.11
CA THR A 214 -12.09 -4.15 17.33
C THR A 214 -11.54 -5.06 18.44
N THR A 215 -11.66 -6.34 18.23
CA THR A 215 -11.20 -7.43 19.10
C THR A 215 -10.74 -8.58 18.21
N SER A 216 -10.27 -9.67 18.81
CA SER A 216 -9.89 -10.89 18.08
C SER A 216 -11.07 -11.63 17.41
N SER A 217 -12.33 -11.26 17.69
CA SER A 217 -13.50 -11.94 17.14
C SER A 217 -13.79 -11.50 15.69
N GLY A 218 -14.33 -12.43 14.90
CA GLY A 218 -14.84 -12.17 13.55
C GLY A 218 -13.75 -11.86 12.54
N ALA A 219 -12.66 -12.59 12.56
CA ALA A 219 -11.58 -12.48 11.58
C ALA A 219 -12.11 -12.60 10.15
N ASN A 220 -11.52 -11.83 9.24
CA ASN A 220 -11.80 -11.92 7.81
C ASN A 220 -10.57 -11.57 6.95
N LEU A 221 -10.68 -11.81 5.66
CA LEU A 221 -9.57 -11.64 4.71
C LEU A 221 -8.96 -10.22 4.74
N PRO A 222 -9.71 -9.10 4.55
CA PRO A 222 -9.09 -7.78 4.48
C PRO A 222 -8.41 -7.37 5.80
N ARG A 223 -9.00 -7.69 6.95
CA ARG A 223 -8.40 -7.37 8.26
C ARG A 223 -7.16 -8.20 8.53
N THR A 224 -7.17 -9.48 8.13
CA THR A 224 -5.99 -10.33 8.23
C THR A 224 -4.86 -9.85 7.30
N ALA A 225 -5.21 -9.41 6.09
CA ALA A 225 -4.23 -8.80 5.20
C ALA A 225 -3.61 -7.52 5.79
N ILE A 226 -4.41 -6.68 6.46
CA ILE A 226 -3.90 -5.50 7.17
C ILE A 226 -2.96 -5.91 8.30
N GLY A 227 -3.36 -6.84 9.16
CA GLY A 227 -2.52 -7.30 10.27
C GLY A 227 -1.19 -7.87 9.80
N SER A 228 -1.24 -8.78 8.81
CA SER A 228 -0.04 -9.36 8.18
C SER A 228 0.87 -8.29 7.55
N LEU A 229 0.28 -7.31 6.83
CA LEU A 229 1.03 -6.20 6.24
C LEU A 229 1.76 -5.39 7.31
N ILE A 230 1.08 -5.03 8.41
CA ILE A 230 1.67 -4.25 9.49
C ILE A 230 2.82 -5.01 10.16
N LEU A 231 2.66 -6.31 10.43
CA LEU A 231 3.74 -7.13 10.98
C LEU A 231 4.94 -7.17 10.04
N SER A 232 4.73 -7.34 8.74
CA SER A 232 5.81 -7.32 7.75
C SER A 232 6.52 -5.95 7.69
N LEU A 233 5.77 -4.84 7.69
CA LEU A 233 6.34 -3.49 7.69
C LEU A 233 7.12 -3.18 8.97
N ALA A 234 6.69 -3.77 10.10
CA ALA A 234 7.40 -3.71 11.38
C ALA A 234 8.60 -4.66 11.46
N LYS A 235 8.90 -5.41 10.39
CA LYS A 235 9.96 -6.44 10.34
C LYS A 235 9.77 -7.57 11.36
N ASP A 236 8.53 -7.89 11.70
CA ASP A 236 8.14 -8.94 12.65
C ASP A 236 7.70 -10.22 11.91
N THR A 237 8.48 -10.61 10.87
CA THR A 237 8.14 -11.72 9.96
C THR A 237 8.51 -13.10 10.49
N GLU A 238 9.27 -13.16 11.58
CA GLU A 238 9.67 -14.42 12.24
C GLU A 238 8.76 -14.79 13.41
N SER A 239 7.74 -13.98 13.70
CA SER A 239 6.80 -14.24 14.80
C SER A 239 5.73 -15.26 14.40
N ASP A 240 5.29 -16.07 15.38
CA ASP A 240 4.15 -16.98 15.21
C ASP A 240 2.90 -16.24 14.72
N ALA A 241 2.72 -14.99 15.17
CA ALA A 241 1.60 -14.15 14.77
C ALA A 241 1.61 -13.87 13.26
N TYR A 242 2.78 -13.56 12.71
CA TYR A 242 2.92 -13.36 11.26
C TYR A 242 2.70 -14.67 10.50
N GLU A 243 3.38 -15.76 10.89
CA GLU A 243 3.25 -17.05 10.23
C GLU A 243 1.80 -17.54 10.20
N ASN A 244 1.10 -17.47 11.34
CA ASN A 244 -0.31 -17.85 11.43
C ASN A 244 -1.20 -16.97 10.54
N SER A 245 -0.90 -15.67 10.42
CA SER A 245 -1.64 -14.78 9.53
C SER A 245 -1.46 -15.15 8.05
N ILE A 246 -0.25 -15.55 7.64
CA ILE A 246 0.01 -16.02 6.27
C ILE A 246 -0.73 -17.34 5.99
N GLU A 247 -0.77 -18.26 6.95
CA GLU A 247 -1.55 -19.50 6.80
C GLU A 247 -3.06 -19.23 6.68
N TYR A 248 -3.58 -18.26 7.42
CA TYR A 248 -4.95 -17.79 7.26
C TYR A 248 -5.18 -17.22 5.85
N LEU A 249 -4.30 -16.36 5.36
CA LEU A 249 -4.39 -15.77 4.03
C LEU A 249 -4.36 -16.83 2.92
N LYS A 250 -3.49 -17.83 3.01
CA LYS A 250 -3.43 -18.95 2.04
C LYS A 250 -4.76 -19.69 1.91
N LYS A 251 -5.46 -19.86 3.03
CA LYS A 251 -6.77 -20.57 3.07
C LYS A 251 -7.94 -19.70 2.63
N SER A 252 -7.87 -18.38 2.91
CA SER A 252 -8.99 -17.45 2.79
C SER A 252 -8.91 -16.52 1.59
N ALA A 253 -7.75 -16.39 0.95
CA ALA A 253 -7.53 -15.50 -0.19
C ALA A 253 -8.24 -16.06 -1.44
N LYS A 254 -9.54 -15.81 -1.51
CA LYS A 254 -10.38 -16.15 -2.66
C LYS A 254 -10.88 -14.88 -3.31
N PHE A 255 -10.90 -14.88 -4.64
CA PHE A 255 -11.55 -13.83 -5.41
C PHE A 255 -13.07 -14.04 -5.36
N GLY A 256 -13.77 -13.20 -4.61
CA GLY A 256 -15.22 -13.28 -4.47
C GLY A 256 -15.81 -11.93 -4.10
N ASP A 257 -17.11 -11.79 -4.24
CA ASP A 257 -17.85 -10.60 -3.82
C ASP A 257 -17.98 -10.61 -2.29
N GLN A 258 -17.16 -9.83 -1.63
CA GLN A 258 -17.14 -9.67 -0.17
C GLN A 258 -17.48 -8.24 0.23
N GLY A 259 -18.43 -7.58 -0.42
CA GLY A 259 -18.92 -6.24 -0.05
C GLY A 259 -17.89 -5.10 -0.12
N HIS A 260 -16.61 -5.42 0.11
CA HIS A 260 -15.48 -4.50 0.10
C HIS A 260 -14.36 -4.98 -0.84
N LYS A 261 -14.73 -5.55 -2.00
CA LYS A 261 -13.81 -6.22 -2.94
C LYS A 261 -12.50 -5.44 -3.17
N PHE A 262 -12.57 -4.21 -3.62
CA PHE A 262 -11.37 -3.43 -4.00
C PHE A 262 -10.52 -3.03 -2.79
N TYR A 263 -11.15 -2.75 -1.64
CA TYR A 263 -10.44 -2.56 -0.38
C TYR A 263 -9.68 -3.82 0.04
N SER A 264 -10.33 -4.97 -0.07
CA SER A 264 -9.70 -6.27 0.20
C SER A 264 -8.54 -6.55 -0.75
N LEU A 265 -8.71 -6.31 -2.07
CA LEU A 265 -7.64 -6.49 -3.06
C LEU A 265 -6.41 -5.63 -2.76
N TYR A 266 -6.62 -4.38 -2.40
CA TYR A 266 -5.53 -3.44 -2.07
C TYR A 266 -4.62 -3.97 -0.95
N TYR A 267 -5.20 -4.40 0.17
CA TYR A 267 -4.42 -4.90 1.30
C TYR A 267 -3.91 -6.33 1.09
N THR A 268 -4.74 -7.21 0.52
CA THR A 268 -4.35 -8.61 0.31
C THR A 268 -3.18 -8.74 -0.66
N SER A 269 -3.17 -7.94 -1.73
CA SER A 269 -2.04 -7.93 -2.67
C SER A 269 -0.73 -7.53 -2.00
N GLN A 270 -0.75 -6.49 -1.15
CA GLN A 270 0.44 -6.05 -0.42
C GLN A 270 0.93 -7.09 0.60
N ALA A 271 0.02 -7.68 1.37
CA ALA A 271 0.36 -8.71 2.35
C ALA A 271 0.98 -9.94 1.68
N ILE A 272 0.35 -10.43 0.62
CA ILE A 272 0.82 -11.62 -0.12
C ILE A 272 2.15 -11.32 -0.85
N PHE A 273 2.29 -10.13 -1.44
CA PHE A 273 3.54 -9.71 -2.08
C PHE A 273 4.73 -9.79 -1.13
N ARG A 274 4.54 -9.39 0.13
CA ARG A 274 5.59 -9.44 1.16
C ARG A 274 5.81 -10.82 1.75
N ALA A 275 4.83 -11.71 1.68
CA ALA A 275 4.89 -13.03 2.29
C ALA A 275 5.88 -13.97 1.58
N SER A 276 5.71 -14.17 0.29
CA SER A 276 6.64 -14.99 -0.49
C SER A 276 6.47 -14.79 -2.00
N PRO A 277 7.53 -15.00 -2.81
CA PRO A 277 7.46 -14.93 -4.27
C PRO A 277 6.45 -15.91 -4.88
N SER A 278 6.42 -17.15 -4.39
CA SER A 278 5.52 -18.19 -4.93
C SER A 278 4.04 -17.87 -4.68
N LEU A 279 3.72 -17.40 -3.47
CA LEU A 279 2.36 -16.99 -3.13
C LEU A 279 1.94 -15.76 -3.93
N TRP A 280 2.86 -14.81 -4.09
CA TRP A 280 2.63 -13.63 -4.93
C TRP A 280 2.36 -13.99 -6.40
N ASN A 281 3.16 -14.84 -7.00
CA ASN A 281 3.00 -15.20 -8.41
C ASN A 281 1.63 -15.85 -8.68
N SER A 282 1.21 -16.76 -7.79
CA SER A 282 -0.12 -17.38 -7.87
C SER A 282 -1.25 -16.36 -7.71
N TRP A 283 -1.17 -15.51 -6.68
CA TRP A 283 -2.14 -14.44 -6.42
C TRP A 283 -2.21 -13.44 -7.57
N ASN A 284 -1.06 -12.90 -7.99
CA ASN A 284 -0.96 -11.86 -9.01
C ASN A 284 -1.57 -12.30 -10.33
N SER A 285 -1.28 -13.53 -10.77
CA SER A 285 -1.86 -14.08 -12.00
C SER A 285 -3.39 -14.15 -11.95
N GLN A 286 -3.95 -14.58 -10.83
CA GLN A 286 -5.40 -14.67 -10.64
C GLN A 286 -6.05 -13.28 -10.50
N ASN A 287 -5.43 -12.39 -9.71
CA ASN A 287 -5.88 -11.01 -9.54
C ASN A 287 -5.91 -10.27 -10.89
N PHE A 288 -4.83 -10.39 -11.66
CA PHE A 288 -4.76 -9.77 -12.98
C PHE A 288 -5.87 -10.28 -13.91
N LYS A 289 -6.03 -11.60 -14.06
CA LYS A 289 -7.09 -12.18 -14.90
C LYS A 289 -8.48 -11.67 -14.52
N GLN A 290 -8.77 -11.58 -13.23
CA GLN A 290 -10.06 -11.10 -12.75
C GLN A 290 -10.21 -9.59 -13.00
N LEU A 291 -9.18 -8.79 -12.77
CA LEU A 291 -9.22 -7.36 -13.05
C LEU A 291 -9.34 -7.10 -14.56
N GLN A 292 -8.59 -7.78 -15.39
CA GLN A 292 -8.66 -7.66 -16.85
C GLN A 292 -10.07 -7.97 -17.37
N SER A 293 -10.69 -9.07 -16.90
CA SER A 293 -12.03 -9.49 -17.33
C SER A 293 -13.17 -8.59 -16.85
N THR A 294 -12.94 -7.77 -15.83
CA THR A 294 -13.96 -6.88 -15.21
C THR A 294 -13.69 -5.40 -15.47
N GLN A 295 -12.61 -5.07 -16.15
CA GLN A 295 -12.32 -3.68 -16.56
C GLN A 295 -13.32 -3.25 -17.63
N THR A 296 -13.96 -2.10 -17.45
CA THR A 296 -14.89 -1.53 -18.42
C THR A 296 -14.15 -0.99 -19.65
N GLU A 297 -14.87 -0.75 -20.74
CA GLU A 297 -14.30 -0.21 -22.00
C GLU A 297 -13.53 1.10 -21.79
N ASN A 298 -14.03 1.98 -20.90
CA ASN A 298 -13.37 3.24 -20.58
C ASN A 298 -12.23 3.11 -19.53
N GLY A 299 -11.85 1.88 -19.18
CA GLY A 299 -10.71 1.61 -18.30
C GLY A 299 -11.01 1.58 -16.79
N ALA A 300 -12.26 1.85 -16.38
CA ALA A 300 -12.65 1.86 -14.98
C ALA A 300 -12.96 0.46 -14.43
N TRP A 301 -13.09 0.38 -13.11
CA TRP A 301 -13.79 -0.72 -12.43
C TRP A 301 -15.00 -0.17 -11.65
N ASN A 302 -16.08 -0.95 -11.63
CA ASN A 302 -17.27 -0.63 -10.85
C ASN A 302 -17.14 -1.17 -9.43
N GLY A 303 -17.44 -0.36 -8.43
CA GLY A 303 -17.39 -0.74 -7.02
C GLY A 303 -18.39 0.04 -6.16
N ASN A 304 -18.69 -0.48 -4.97
CA ASN A 304 -19.70 0.09 -4.07
C ASN A 304 -19.37 1.51 -3.57
N TYR A 305 -18.10 1.91 -3.61
CA TYR A 305 -17.63 3.24 -3.17
C TYR A 305 -17.33 4.18 -4.35
N GLY A 306 -17.84 3.87 -5.54
CA GLY A 306 -17.62 4.63 -6.78
C GLY A 306 -16.49 4.06 -7.63
N LYS A 307 -16.48 4.48 -8.89
CA LYS A 307 -15.50 4.02 -9.90
C LYS A 307 -14.09 4.48 -9.57
N THR A 308 -13.94 5.71 -9.06
CA THR A 308 -12.63 6.28 -8.72
C THR A 308 -11.94 5.46 -7.64
N PHE A 309 -12.64 5.15 -6.52
CA PHE A 309 -12.08 4.29 -5.48
C PHE A 309 -11.76 2.89 -6.02
N ALA A 310 -12.69 2.27 -6.76
CA ALA A 310 -12.50 0.94 -7.29
C ALA A 310 -11.32 0.87 -8.26
N THR A 311 -11.18 1.88 -9.14
CA THR A 311 -10.10 1.95 -10.11
C THR A 311 -8.75 2.19 -9.43
N SER A 312 -8.65 3.16 -8.52
CA SER A 312 -7.39 3.42 -7.82
C SER A 312 -6.93 2.21 -7.00
N ALA A 313 -7.83 1.54 -6.28
CA ALA A 313 -7.50 0.34 -5.51
C ALA A 313 -7.12 -0.87 -6.40
N ALA A 314 -7.80 -1.07 -7.54
CA ALA A 314 -7.44 -2.08 -8.53
C ALA A 314 -6.04 -1.82 -9.09
N LEU A 315 -5.75 -0.59 -9.49
CA LEU A 315 -4.43 -0.18 -9.98
C LEU A 315 -3.36 -0.42 -8.92
N LEU A 316 -3.59 0.00 -7.67
CA LEU A 316 -2.62 -0.21 -6.59
C LEU A 316 -2.38 -1.69 -6.26
N SER A 317 -3.37 -2.57 -6.47
CA SER A 317 -3.16 -4.01 -6.34
C SER A 317 -2.27 -4.59 -7.45
N LEU A 318 -2.24 -3.98 -8.63
CA LEU A 318 -1.36 -4.34 -9.75
C LEU A 318 0.00 -3.62 -9.69
N ALA A 319 0.08 -2.48 -9.02
CA ALA A 319 1.27 -1.63 -8.94
C ALA A 319 2.48 -2.32 -8.30
N LEU A 320 2.24 -3.37 -7.49
CA LEU A 320 3.29 -4.21 -6.90
C LEU A 320 4.17 -4.90 -7.95
N ASN A 321 3.69 -5.02 -9.20
CA ASN A 321 4.50 -5.50 -10.31
C ASN A 321 5.60 -4.50 -10.71
N TYR A 322 5.41 -3.21 -10.50
CA TYR A 322 6.40 -2.17 -10.79
C TYR A 322 7.40 -1.95 -9.66
N ARG A 323 7.00 -2.18 -8.40
CA ARG A 323 7.83 -1.97 -7.19
C ARG A 323 8.45 -0.57 -7.09
N TYR A 324 7.78 0.42 -7.62
CA TYR A 324 8.33 1.77 -7.72
C TYR A 324 8.14 2.60 -6.45
N LEU A 325 7.00 2.43 -5.76
CA LEU A 325 6.75 3.17 -4.52
C LEU A 325 7.62 2.61 -3.38
N PRO A 326 8.31 3.47 -2.60
CA PRO A 326 9.11 3.06 -1.45
C PRO A 326 8.38 2.15 -0.44
N ILE A 327 7.07 2.38 -0.22
CA ILE A 327 6.27 1.52 0.66
C ILE A 327 6.12 0.09 0.12
N TYR A 328 6.41 -0.18 -1.16
CA TYR A 328 6.32 -1.51 -1.77
C TYR A 328 7.66 -2.27 -1.74
N GLU A 329 8.73 -1.66 -1.28
CA GLU A 329 9.99 -2.37 -1.04
C GLU A 329 9.82 -3.43 0.06
N ARG A 330 10.52 -4.57 -0.10
CA ARG A 330 10.47 -5.72 0.83
C ARG A 330 11.46 -5.59 1.98
#